data_ba6c95b46845babb9499525f8dbd01da
#
_entry.id   ba6c95b46845babb9499525f8dbd01da
#
_cell.length_a   1.000
_cell.length_b   1.000
_cell.length_c   1.000
_cell.angle_alpha   90.00
_cell.angle_beta   90.00
_cell.angle_gamma   90.00
#
_symmetry.space_group_name_H-M   'P 1'
#
loop_
_entity.id
_entity.type
_entity.pdbx_description
1 polymer ?
#
loop_
_entity_poly.entity_id
_entity_poly.type
_entity_poly.pdbx_seq_one_letter_code
_entity_poly.pdbx_strand_id
1 'polypeptide(L)'
;MKIETFTEEDIREAAHLAYPVWGEGHAANGQGEEFGLLMCEYIIRYGWYGAPYAFKITDEGRMVGCILAGNIEQDNGYNEWLDRLMPTFNAQQRDEALALRDYFGKTSPKVYRHMRADKDLYLSFFISAVQGCGKRLLAEIVALARSEGYESLYLWTDSSCNHGYYAHHGFEKVAR
;
A
#
# COMPACT_ATOMS: atom_id res chain seq x y z
N MET A 1 -19.36 -5.27 10.08
CA MET A 1 -18.18 -5.26 9.19
C MET A 1 -18.58 -5.60 7.77
N LYS A 2 -18.35 -4.72 6.82
CA LYS A 2 -18.70 -4.84 5.39
C LYS A 2 -17.44 -4.67 4.53
N ILE A 3 -17.32 -5.47 3.46
CA ILE A 3 -16.27 -5.31 2.45
C ILE A 3 -16.86 -4.55 1.27
N GLU A 4 -16.13 -3.54 0.80
CA GLU A 4 -16.54 -2.65 -0.28
C GLU A 4 -15.33 -2.35 -1.17
N THR A 5 -15.59 -1.90 -2.38
CA THR A 5 -14.52 -1.40 -3.26
C THR A 5 -13.85 -0.18 -2.62
N PHE A 6 -12.52 -0.18 -2.64
CA PHE A 6 -11.72 0.98 -2.26
C PHE A 6 -11.61 1.93 -3.46
N THR A 7 -11.78 3.22 -3.21
CA THR A 7 -11.72 4.27 -4.23
C THR A 7 -10.67 5.33 -3.88
N GLU A 8 -10.41 6.25 -4.80
CA GLU A 8 -9.47 7.36 -4.54
C GLU A 8 -9.88 8.22 -3.34
N GLU A 9 -11.18 8.38 -3.11
CA GLU A 9 -11.73 9.15 -1.98
C GLU A 9 -11.39 8.52 -0.62
N ASP A 10 -11.08 7.23 -0.61
CA ASP A 10 -10.74 6.48 0.61
C ASP A 10 -9.27 6.65 1.03
N ILE A 11 -8.42 7.20 0.16
CA ILE A 11 -6.96 7.28 0.40
C ILE A 11 -6.65 8.06 1.68
N ARG A 12 -7.35 9.16 1.93
CA ARG A 12 -7.12 9.97 3.13
C ARG A 12 -7.51 9.25 4.41
N GLU A 13 -8.62 8.52 4.43
CA GLU A 13 -9.03 7.70 5.58
C GLU A 13 -8.04 6.56 5.80
N ALA A 14 -7.59 5.91 4.75
CA ALA A 14 -6.54 4.90 4.81
C ALA A 14 -5.21 5.45 5.33
N ALA A 15 -4.86 6.71 5.01
CA ALA A 15 -3.68 7.37 5.54
C ALA A 15 -3.75 7.55 7.06
N HIS A 16 -4.91 7.91 7.60
CA HIS A 16 -5.13 7.95 9.05
C HIS A 16 -4.96 6.57 9.70
N LEU A 17 -5.44 5.52 9.04
CA LEU A 17 -5.27 4.14 9.51
C LEU A 17 -3.80 3.70 9.48
N ALA A 18 -3.04 4.14 8.50
CA ALA A 18 -1.62 3.84 8.30
C ALA A 18 -0.68 4.69 9.18
N TYR A 19 -1.14 5.85 9.64
CA TYR A 19 -0.32 6.83 10.35
C TYR A 19 0.45 6.26 11.56
N PRO A 20 -0.16 5.45 12.46
CA PRO A 20 0.57 4.87 13.60
C PRO A 20 1.72 3.92 13.17
N VAL A 21 1.68 3.39 11.95
CA VAL A 21 2.70 2.45 11.45
C VAL A 21 3.84 3.18 10.75
N TRP A 22 3.51 4.14 9.87
CA TRP A 22 4.50 4.82 9.02
C TRP A 22 4.52 6.34 9.18
N GLY A 23 3.39 6.98 9.47
CA GLY A 23 3.26 8.44 9.51
C GLY A 23 3.98 9.10 10.67
N GLU A 24 3.96 8.48 11.85
CA GLU A 24 4.62 9.01 13.04
C GLU A 24 6.13 9.21 12.84
N GLY A 25 6.78 8.28 12.14
CA GLY A 25 8.21 8.39 11.81
C GLY A 25 8.49 9.60 10.91
N HIS A 26 7.63 9.88 9.94
CA HIS A 26 7.77 11.04 9.05
C HIS A 26 7.37 12.37 9.74
N ALA A 27 6.46 12.32 10.71
CA ALA A 27 6.05 13.49 11.49
C ALA A 27 7.10 13.87 12.55
N ALA A 28 8.01 12.97 12.90
CA ALA A 28 9.06 13.21 13.88
C ALA A 28 9.96 14.39 13.48
N ASN A 29 10.76 14.88 14.42
CA ASN A 29 11.68 16.01 14.21
C ASN A 29 11.00 17.32 13.79
N GLY A 30 9.74 17.53 14.21
CA GLY A 30 9.02 18.79 14.01
C GLY A 30 8.41 18.99 12.61
N GLN A 31 8.34 17.91 11.79
CA GLN A 31 7.70 18.01 10.46
C GLN A 31 6.18 18.06 10.53
N GLY A 32 5.59 17.63 11.65
CA GLY A 32 4.16 17.72 11.94
C GLY A 32 3.32 16.56 11.43
N GLU A 33 2.14 16.41 12.03
CA GLU A 33 1.20 15.31 11.73
C GLU A 33 0.73 15.35 10.28
N GLU A 34 0.44 16.52 9.73
CA GLU A 34 -0.04 16.66 8.35
C GLU A 34 1.00 16.15 7.33
N PHE A 35 2.28 16.44 7.55
CA PHE A 35 3.33 15.89 6.70
C PHE A 35 3.39 14.35 6.79
N GLY A 36 3.28 13.80 8.00
CA GLY A 36 3.22 12.35 8.21
C GLY A 36 2.03 11.71 7.49
N LEU A 37 0.86 12.33 7.53
CA LEU A 37 -0.33 11.89 6.78
C LEU A 37 -0.13 11.96 5.27
N LEU A 38 0.49 13.03 4.75
CA LEU A 38 0.80 13.14 3.32
C LEU A 38 1.78 12.05 2.87
N MET A 39 2.76 11.69 3.69
CA MET A 39 3.65 10.57 3.37
C MET A 39 2.89 9.22 3.38
N CYS A 40 1.94 9.02 4.30
CA CYS A 40 1.05 7.87 4.25
C CYS A 40 0.18 7.85 2.99
N GLU A 41 -0.37 8.99 2.57
CA GLU A 41 -1.09 9.08 1.29
C GLU A 41 -0.20 8.71 0.11
N TYR A 42 1.04 9.15 0.09
CA TYR A 42 2.00 8.81 -0.95
C TYR A 42 2.27 7.30 -1.01
N ILE A 43 2.46 6.64 0.15
CA ILE A 43 2.61 5.19 0.26
C ILE A 43 1.39 4.46 -0.31
N ILE A 44 0.19 4.93 0.02
CA ILE A 44 -1.06 4.32 -0.47
C ILE A 44 -1.22 4.54 -1.97
N ARG A 45 -0.93 5.76 -2.47
CA ARG A 45 -0.97 6.07 -3.91
C ARG A 45 0.04 5.26 -4.71
N TYR A 46 1.23 5.02 -4.17
CA TYR A 46 2.17 4.07 -4.76
C TYR A 46 1.55 2.68 -4.97
N GLY A 47 0.71 2.23 -4.05
CA GLY A 47 0.05 0.93 -4.09
C GLY A 47 -1.31 0.91 -4.80
N TRP A 48 -1.88 2.07 -5.15
CA TRP A 48 -3.24 2.14 -5.69
C TRP A 48 -3.27 2.21 -7.22
N TYR A 49 -3.76 1.14 -7.84
CA TYR A 49 -3.92 1.00 -9.29
C TYR A 49 -5.39 1.12 -9.73
N GLY A 50 -6.28 1.54 -8.84
CA GLY A 50 -7.71 1.61 -9.12
C GLY A 50 -8.45 0.29 -8.94
N ALA A 51 -9.74 0.29 -9.25
CA ALA A 51 -10.54 -0.92 -9.28
C ALA A 51 -10.14 -1.81 -10.48
N PRO A 52 -10.35 -3.15 -10.40
CA PRO A 52 -11.12 -3.84 -9.37
C PRO A 52 -10.28 -4.37 -8.19
N TYR A 53 -8.96 -4.23 -8.20
CA TYR A 53 -8.06 -4.90 -7.25
C TYR A 53 -7.85 -4.10 -5.96
N ALA A 54 -8.89 -3.45 -5.46
CA ALA A 54 -8.81 -2.62 -4.28
C ALA A 54 -10.06 -2.77 -3.42
N PHE A 55 -9.90 -3.20 -2.16
CA PHE A 55 -10.99 -3.39 -1.20
C PHE A 55 -10.70 -2.69 0.12
N LYS A 56 -11.77 -2.22 0.76
CA LYS A 56 -11.77 -1.78 2.15
C LYS A 56 -12.74 -2.62 2.96
N ILE A 57 -12.51 -2.68 4.25
CA ILE A 57 -13.45 -3.25 5.23
C ILE A 57 -13.81 -2.17 6.23
N THR A 58 -15.11 -1.99 6.42
CA THR A 58 -15.67 -1.00 7.34
C THR A 58 -16.37 -1.65 8.50
N ASP A 59 -16.30 -1.02 9.66
CA ASP A 59 -17.06 -1.35 10.85
C ASP A 59 -17.74 -0.08 11.39
N GLU A 60 -19.06 -0.11 11.58
CA GLU A 60 -19.84 1.06 11.96
C GLU A 60 -19.54 2.32 11.11
N GLY A 61 -19.33 2.13 9.81
CA GLY A 61 -19.07 3.21 8.86
C GLY A 61 -17.64 3.76 8.84
N ARG A 62 -16.72 3.18 9.60
CA ARG A 62 -15.29 3.55 9.62
C ARG A 62 -14.45 2.47 8.95
N MET A 63 -13.45 2.87 8.18
CA MET A 63 -12.48 1.95 7.64
C MET A 63 -11.61 1.35 8.76
N VAL A 64 -11.57 0.02 8.82
CA VAL A 64 -10.72 -0.74 9.77
C VAL A 64 -9.67 -1.58 9.07
N GLY A 65 -9.61 -1.53 7.76
CA GLY A 65 -8.57 -2.15 6.94
C GLY A 65 -8.80 -1.94 5.47
N CYS A 66 -7.74 -2.04 4.69
CA CYS A 66 -7.82 -2.07 3.23
C CYS A 66 -6.69 -2.91 2.62
N ILE A 67 -6.90 -3.35 1.39
CA ILE A 67 -5.96 -4.14 0.60
C ILE A 67 -5.98 -3.64 -0.83
N LEU A 68 -4.81 -3.37 -1.38
CA LEU A 68 -4.63 -2.87 -2.74
C LEU A 68 -3.69 -3.79 -3.49
N ALA A 69 -4.03 -4.05 -4.74
CA ALA A 69 -3.19 -4.81 -5.65
C ALA A 69 -3.28 -4.20 -7.05
N GLY A 70 -2.35 -4.55 -7.93
CA GLY A 70 -2.35 -4.04 -9.28
C GLY A 70 -1.39 -4.77 -10.21
N ASN A 71 -1.49 -4.44 -11.48
CA ASN A 71 -0.56 -4.87 -12.49
C ASN A 71 0.63 -3.90 -12.55
N ILE A 72 1.84 -4.43 -12.49
CA ILE A 72 3.08 -3.64 -12.45
C ILE A 72 3.38 -2.85 -13.74
N GLU A 73 2.72 -3.17 -14.84
CA GLU A 73 2.86 -2.40 -16.09
C GLU A 73 1.98 -1.15 -16.11
N GLN A 74 1.04 -1.02 -15.19
CA GLN A 74 0.15 0.13 -15.10
C GLN A 74 0.83 1.28 -14.37
N ASP A 75 0.91 2.44 -15.02
CA ASP A 75 1.27 3.69 -14.34
C ASP A 75 0.08 4.16 -13.49
N ASN A 76 0.32 4.49 -12.24
CA ASN A 76 -0.69 4.94 -11.30
C ASN A 76 -0.57 6.40 -10.86
N GLY A 77 0.39 7.14 -11.43
CA GLY A 77 0.54 8.59 -11.23
C GLY A 77 0.97 9.03 -9.82
N TYR A 78 1.50 8.13 -8.99
CA TYR A 78 1.86 8.47 -7.61
C TYR A 78 3.00 9.49 -7.50
N ASN A 79 3.94 9.46 -8.44
CA ASN A 79 5.05 10.43 -8.47
C ASN A 79 4.59 11.82 -8.88
N GLU A 80 3.70 11.93 -9.86
CA GLU A 80 3.11 13.19 -10.29
C GLU A 80 2.28 13.84 -9.17
N TRP A 81 1.61 13.03 -8.35
CA TRP A 81 0.93 13.52 -7.17
C TRP A 81 1.91 14.14 -6.16
N LEU A 82 3.03 13.46 -5.89
CA LEU A 82 4.07 13.98 -5.00
C LEU A 82 4.70 15.26 -5.56
N ASP A 83 5.01 15.30 -6.87
CA ASP A 83 5.60 16.47 -7.52
C ASP A 83 4.74 17.73 -7.36
N ARG A 84 3.41 17.58 -7.36
CA ARG A 84 2.49 18.71 -7.11
C ARG A 84 2.56 19.23 -5.68
N LEU A 85 2.94 18.40 -4.71
CA LEU A 85 3.09 18.80 -3.31
C LEU A 85 4.46 19.37 -2.97
N MET A 86 5.50 19.01 -3.70
CA MET A 86 6.88 19.40 -3.41
C MET A 86 7.10 20.89 -3.20
N PRO A 87 6.45 21.80 -3.96
CA PRO A 87 6.58 23.25 -3.73
C PRO A 87 6.03 23.73 -2.36
N THR A 88 5.14 22.96 -1.74
CA THR A 88 4.55 23.30 -0.43
C THR A 88 5.42 22.84 0.75
N PHE A 89 6.40 21.99 0.52
CA PHE A 89 7.26 21.43 1.53
C PHE A 89 8.45 22.34 1.87
N ASN A 90 8.85 22.35 3.13
CA ASN A 90 10.15 22.91 3.52
C ASN A 90 11.30 21.99 3.04
N ALA A 91 12.55 22.43 3.22
CA ALA A 91 13.72 21.70 2.73
C ALA A 91 13.82 20.27 3.31
N GLN A 92 13.59 20.12 4.62
CA GLN A 92 13.67 18.83 5.30
C GLN A 92 12.54 17.89 4.86
N GLN A 93 11.33 18.39 4.72
CA GLN A 93 10.20 17.62 4.19
C GLN A 93 10.45 17.14 2.75
N ARG A 94 11.04 17.99 1.91
CA ARG A 94 11.42 17.60 0.55
C ARG A 94 12.46 16.48 0.55
N ASP A 95 13.47 16.59 1.40
CA ASP A 95 14.52 15.56 1.52
C ASP A 95 13.94 14.21 1.96
N GLU A 96 13.02 14.21 2.93
CA GLU A 96 12.32 13.00 3.36
C GLU A 96 11.42 12.42 2.27
N ALA A 97 10.66 13.24 1.58
CA ALA A 97 9.79 12.79 0.49
C ALA A 97 10.60 12.19 -0.68
N LEU A 98 11.73 12.81 -1.02
CA LEU A 98 12.65 12.29 -2.03
C LEU A 98 13.32 10.99 -1.61
N ALA A 99 13.68 10.86 -0.32
CA ALA A 99 14.23 9.62 0.23
C ALA A 99 13.21 8.45 0.13
N LEU A 100 11.93 8.71 0.41
CA LEU A 100 10.86 7.73 0.28
C LEU A 100 10.62 7.34 -1.19
N ARG A 101 10.62 8.32 -2.09
CA ARG A 101 10.56 8.09 -3.55
C ARG A 101 11.71 7.20 -4.03
N ASP A 102 12.93 7.51 -3.62
CA ASP A 102 14.15 6.74 -3.96
C ASP A 102 14.06 5.31 -3.40
N TYR A 103 13.55 5.15 -2.19
CA TYR A 103 13.33 3.84 -1.58
C TYR A 103 12.39 2.97 -2.43
N PHE A 104 11.25 3.50 -2.87
CA PHE A 104 10.34 2.77 -3.76
C PHE A 104 10.99 2.48 -5.12
N GLY A 105 11.67 3.46 -5.71
CA GLY A 105 12.36 3.30 -6.98
C GLY A 105 13.46 2.23 -6.96
N LYS A 106 14.09 2.00 -5.81
CA LYS A 106 15.10 0.94 -5.61
C LYS A 106 14.51 -0.41 -5.25
N THR A 107 13.37 -0.41 -4.54
CA THR A 107 12.78 -1.65 -4.02
C THR A 107 11.87 -2.32 -5.05
N SER A 108 11.02 -1.55 -5.73
CA SER A 108 10.04 -2.08 -6.68
C SER A 108 10.67 -2.94 -7.80
N PRO A 109 11.77 -2.53 -8.44
CA PRO A 109 12.40 -3.36 -9.48
C PRO A 109 12.91 -4.71 -8.96
N LYS A 110 13.28 -4.78 -7.67
CA LYS A 110 13.73 -6.04 -7.06
C LYS A 110 12.60 -7.07 -6.95
N VAL A 111 11.36 -6.60 -6.80
CA VAL A 111 10.16 -7.45 -6.80
C VAL A 111 9.75 -7.78 -8.23
N TYR A 112 9.64 -6.76 -9.08
CA TYR A 112 9.10 -6.89 -10.42
C TYR A 112 9.89 -7.87 -11.29
N ARG A 113 11.22 -7.99 -11.09
CA ARG A 113 12.05 -8.97 -11.80
C ARG A 113 11.66 -10.44 -11.56
N HIS A 114 10.89 -10.72 -10.51
CA HIS A 114 10.40 -12.07 -10.20
C HIS A 114 8.99 -12.31 -10.75
N MET A 115 8.32 -11.27 -11.25
CA MET A 115 6.93 -11.30 -11.68
C MET A 115 6.80 -11.42 -13.17
N ARG A 116 5.73 -12.10 -13.59
CA ARG A 116 5.24 -12.14 -14.97
C ARG A 116 4.02 -11.24 -15.05
N ALA A 117 4.12 -10.13 -15.76
CA ALA A 117 3.12 -9.07 -15.76
C ALA A 117 1.72 -9.53 -16.19
N ASP A 118 1.64 -10.55 -17.07
CA ASP A 118 0.39 -11.12 -17.57
C ASP A 118 -0.22 -12.21 -16.67
N LYS A 119 0.52 -12.66 -15.66
CA LYS A 119 0.13 -13.82 -14.82
C LYS A 119 0.18 -13.57 -13.33
N ASP A 120 0.90 -12.56 -12.89
CA ASP A 120 1.15 -12.32 -11.49
C ASP A 120 0.61 -10.95 -11.08
N LEU A 121 -0.10 -10.89 -9.97
CA LEU A 121 -0.65 -9.66 -9.40
C LEU A 121 0.25 -9.18 -8.26
N TYR A 122 0.50 -7.88 -8.21
CA TYR A 122 1.26 -7.25 -7.14
C TYR A 122 0.36 -6.79 -6.00
N LEU A 123 0.51 -7.40 -4.83
CA LEU A 123 -0.11 -6.93 -3.59
C LEU A 123 0.71 -5.77 -3.06
N SER A 124 0.25 -4.56 -3.32
CA SER A 124 1.03 -3.33 -3.21
C SER A 124 0.84 -2.60 -1.89
N PHE A 125 -0.32 -2.76 -1.25
CA PHE A 125 -0.61 -2.17 0.05
C PHE A 125 -1.61 -3.03 0.84
N PHE A 126 -1.35 -3.21 2.13
CA PHE A 126 -2.24 -3.98 2.97
C PHE A 126 -2.12 -3.53 4.43
N ILE A 127 -3.24 -3.13 5.03
CA ILE A 127 -3.32 -2.77 6.43
C ILE A 127 -4.64 -3.24 7.05
N SER A 128 -4.60 -3.66 8.30
CA SER A 128 -5.77 -4.07 9.07
C SER A 128 -5.56 -3.75 10.55
N ALA A 129 -6.45 -2.96 11.13
CA ALA A 129 -6.40 -2.57 12.54
C ALA A 129 -7.22 -3.49 13.46
N VAL A 130 -8.07 -4.34 12.88
CA VAL A 130 -8.97 -5.22 13.66
C VAL A 130 -8.68 -6.68 13.31
N GLN A 131 -8.58 -7.51 14.35
CA GLN A 131 -8.32 -8.94 14.20
C GLN A 131 -9.36 -9.62 13.30
N GLY A 132 -8.88 -10.43 12.38
CA GLY A 132 -9.70 -11.16 11.41
C GLY A 132 -10.04 -10.39 10.12
N CYS A 133 -9.98 -9.06 10.13
CA CYS A 133 -10.24 -8.25 8.92
C CYS A 133 -9.23 -8.52 7.82
N GLY A 134 -7.95 -8.63 8.17
CA GLY A 134 -6.89 -8.91 7.19
C GLY A 134 -7.11 -10.22 6.43
N LYS A 135 -7.50 -11.29 7.13
CA LYS A 135 -7.81 -12.58 6.48
C LYS A 135 -8.95 -12.47 5.48
N ARG A 136 -9.99 -11.69 5.81
CA ARG A 136 -11.14 -11.48 4.92
C ARG A 136 -10.75 -10.69 3.68
N LEU A 137 -10.01 -9.59 3.85
CA LEU A 137 -9.49 -8.78 2.74
C LEU A 137 -8.57 -9.58 1.81
N LEU A 138 -7.65 -10.37 2.38
CA LEU A 138 -6.78 -11.22 1.59
C LEU A 138 -7.56 -12.26 0.80
N ALA A 139 -8.61 -12.85 1.39
CA ALA A 139 -9.47 -13.81 0.70
C ALA A 139 -10.18 -13.19 -0.52
N GLU A 140 -10.63 -11.92 -0.43
CA GLU A 140 -11.25 -11.20 -1.56
C GLU A 140 -10.27 -11.00 -2.72
N ILE A 141 -9.04 -10.53 -2.44
CA ILE A 141 -8.01 -10.35 -3.47
C ILE A 141 -7.64 -11.69 -4.10
N VAL A 142 -7.47 -12.76 -3.31
CA VAL A 142 -7.15 -14.09 -3.84
C VAL A 142 -8.26 -14.63 -4.72
N ALA A 143 -9.53 -14.48 -4.31
CA ALA A 143 -10.67 -14.92 -5.10
C ALA A 143 -10.77 -14.17 -6.43
N LEU A 144 -10.60 -12.85 -6.40
CA LEU A 144 -10.63 -12.01 -7.59
C LEU A 144 -9.45 -12.34 -8.53
N ALA A 145 -8.24 -12.42 -8.01
CA ALA A 145 -7.05 -12.76 -8.80
C ALA A 145 -7.22 -14.11 -9.53
N ARG A 146 -7.76 -15.11 -8.85
CA ARG A 146 -8.06 -16.41 -9.46
C ARG A 146 -9.13 -16.31 -10.57
N SER A 147 -10.20 -15.56 -10.34
CA SER A 147 -11.27 -15.37 -11.31
C SER A 147 -10.80 -14.64 -12.58
N GLU A 148 -9.80 -13.77 -12.45
CA GLU A 148 -9.17 -13.02 -13.55
C GLU A 148 -8.01 -13.80 -14.22
N GLY A 149 -7.70 -15.01 -13.74
CA GLY A 149 -6.68 -15.88 -14.33
C GLY A 149 -5.25 -15.61 -13.88
N TYR A 150 -5.05 -14.83 -12.82
CA TYR A 150 -3.73 -14.68 -12.22
C TYR A 150 -3.29 -15.96 -11.52
N GLU A 151 -2.00 -16.29 -11.65
CA GLU A 151 -1.42 -17.50 -11.09
C GLU A 151 -0.76 -17.29 -9.73
N SER A 152 -0.25 -16.08 -9.48
CA SER A 152 0.46 -15.75 -8.24
C SER A 152 0.19 -14.33 -7.75
N LEU A 153 0.31 -14.15 -6.43
CA LEU A 153 0.39 -12.85 -5.76
C LEU A 153 1.81 -12.62 -5.27
N TYR A 154 2.41 -11.50 -5.61
CA TYR A 154 3.70 -11.06 -5.11
C TYR A 154 3.56 -9.85 -4.22
N LEU A 155 4.40 -9.76 -3.21
CA LEU A 155 4.56 -8.58 -2.37
C LEU A 155 6.01 -8.47 -1.90
N TRP A 156 6.38 -7.30 -1.42
CA TRP A 156 7.55 -7.15 -0.58
C TRP A 156 7.16 -6.61 0.79
N THR A 157 7.97 -6.90 1.78
CA THR A 157 7.77 -6.46 3.15
C THR A 157 9.13 -6.21 3.80
N ASP A 158 9.20 -5.31 4.74
CA ASP A 158 10.41 -4.98 5.50
C ASP A 158 10.21 -5.22 7.00
N SER A 159 11.19 -4.79 7.80
CA SER A 159 11.17 -4.97 9.25
C SER A 159 10.08 -4.17 9.96
N SER A 160 9.48 -3.17 9.32
CA SER A 160 8.36 -2.39 9.87
C SER A 160 7.02 -3.10 9.76
N CYS A 161 6.96 -4.17 8.95
CA CYS A 161 5.74 -4.91 8.65
C CYS A 161 5.69 -6.25 9.38
N ASN A 162 4.49 -6.78 9.58
CA ASN A 162 4.29 -8.13 10.11
C ASN A 162 4.53 -9.21 9.03
N HIS A 163 5.80 -9.42 8.66
CA HIS A 163 6.17 -10.40 7.64
C HIS A 163 5.81 -11.85 8.01
N GLY A 164 5.71 -12.17 9.31
CA GLY A 164 5.25 -13.48 9.77
C GLY A 164 3.80 -13.80 9.39
N TYR A 165 2.97 -12.76 9.26
CA TYR A 165 1.59 -12.90 8.80
C TYR A 165 1.52 -13.58 7.43
N TYR A 166 2.34 -13.14 6.48
CA TYR A 166 2.33 -13.67 5.13
C TYR A 166 2.78 -15.13 5.06
N ALA A 167 3.84 -15.49 5.78
CA ALA A 167 4.28 -16.89 5.87
C ALA A 167 3.19 -17.79 6.44
N HIS A 168 2.46 -17.33 7.46
CA HIS A 168 1.32 -18.07 8.05
C HIS A 168 0.16 -18.24 7.06
N HIS A 169 0.00 -17.35 6.09
CA HIS A 169 -1.04 -17.40 5.06
C HIS A 169 -0.56 -18.01 3.73
N GLY A 170 0.54 -18.75 3.73
CA GLY A 170 1.00 -19.55 2.60
C GLY A 170 1.86 -18.81 1.57
N PHE A 171 2.34 -17.59 1.90
CA PHE A 171 3.32 -16.92 1.06
C PHE A 171 4.71 -17.49 1.28
N GLU A 172 5.41 -17.73 0.18
CA GLU A 172 6.79 -18.23 0.18
C GLU A 172 7.76 -17.08 -0.09
N LYS A 173 8.91 -17.14 0.60
CA LYS A 173 9.95 -16.13 0.40
C LYS A 173 10.78 -16.49 -0.83
N VAL A 174 10.79 -15.63 -1.83
CA VAL A 174 11.52 -15.82 -3.08
C VAL A 174 12.87 -15.09 -3.14
N ALA A 175 13.06 -14.02 -2.36
CA ALA A 175 14.32 -13.26 -2.28
C ALA A 175 14.46 -12.48 -0.96
N ARG A 176 15.68 -11.93 -0.72
CA ARG A 176 16.00 -10.97 0.34
C ARG A 176 16.45 -9.64 -0.23
#